data_4ae5ee6f969ec87b5913a547b5d0681d
#
_entry.id   4ae5ee6f969ec87b5913a547b5d0681d
#
_cell.length_a   1.000
_cell.length_b   1.000
_cell.length_c   1.000
_cell.angle_alpha   90.00
_cell.angle_beta   90.00
_cell.angle_gamma   90.00
#
_symmetry.space_group_name_H-M   'P 1'
#
loop_
_entity.id
_entity.type
_entity.pdbx_description
1 polymer ?
#
loop_
_entity_poly.entity_id
_entity_poly.type
_entity_poly.pdbx_seq_one_letter_code
_entity_poly.pdbx_strand_id
1 'polypeptide(L)'
;MRKVLIANRGEIAVRVARACKDAGIGSVAVYADQDLDALHAKVADEAYALGGQSPAETYLDMGKLLDVARRAGADAVHPGYGFLAENAAFAQAVIDAGLVWIGPPPAAIAALGDKVQARHIAQKVGAPLVAGTKDPVGGVSEVVAFAEEHGLPIAIKAAYGGGGRGIKVARRLEEVAELYESAVREAVASFGRGECFVERYLDRPRHVETQCLADHAGNVVVVSTRDCSLQRRHQKLVEEAPAPFLSEEQVEILYASSKAILKEAGYVGAGTCEFLVGQDGTVSFLEVNTRLQVEHPVTEEVSGIDLVREMFRIADGETLDYGDPVLRGHSIEFRINAEDAGRNFLPAPGTLTVMRAPSGPGVRVDAGYEAGMTVPQTFDSLVAKLIVTGRTRQEALERSRRALAEFEISGMPTVLPFHRAVVADPAFVSSPFTVHTRWIETEWDNPVAPYSGDLASGEAATRETVTVEVGGKRLEVVLPAGLGTSSATPTANKTSRRGGSGGSKKSLAGGDALVSPMQGTIVKVVASDGDVVNEGDTVVVLEAMKMEQPLTAHKAGTITGLTAAVGQTVTSGATICEIKDS
;
A
#
# COMPACT_ATOMS: atom_id res chain seq x y z
N MET A 1 17.73 -3.49 23.92
CA MET A 1 17.53 -4.19 22.63
C MET A 1 18.88 -4.45 21.96
N ARG A 2 19.17 -5.68 21.52
CA ARG A 2 20.47 -6.04 20.91
C ARG A 2 20.34 -6.59 19.51
N LYS A 3 19.24 -7.27 19.22
CA LYS A 3 19.00 -7.90 17.90
C LYS A 3 17.52 -7.89 17.54
N VAL A 4 17.18 -7.33 16.41
CA VAL A 4 15.79 -7.13 15.93
C VAL A 4 15.49 -8.11 14.79
N LEU A 5 14.44 -8.90 14.93
CA LEU A 5 13.80 -9.57 13.80
C LEU A 5 12.92 -8.56 13.04
N ILE A 6 13.13 -8.43 11.75
CA ILE A 6 12.33 -7.59 10.86
C ILE A 6 11.28 -8.46 10.21
N ALA A 7 10.05 -8.44 10.74
CA ALA A 7 8.94 -9.27 10.26
C ALA A 7 8.27 -8.66 9.01
N ASN A 8 9.08 -8.32 8.02
CA ASN A 8 8.65 -7.65 6.78
C ASN A 8 9.64 -7.89 5.64
N ARG A 9 9.37 -7.31 4.46
CA ARG A 9 10.16 -7.40 3.24
C ARG A 9 10.28 -6.05 2.52
N GLY A 10 11.01 -6.06 1.41
CA GLY A 10 11.07 -4.90 0.51
C GLY A 10 11.76 -3.69 1.13
N GLU A 11 11.32 -2.50 0.73
CA GLU A 11 12.01 -1.26 1.12
C GLU A 11 11.96 -1.00 2.63
N ILE A 12 10.83 -1.33 3.30
CA ILE A 12 10.72 -1.10 4.74
C ILE A 12 11.67 -2.01 5.54
N ALA A 13 11.89 -3.24 5.10
CA ALA A 13 12.84 -4.11 5.76
C ALA A 13 14.27 -3.61 5.58
N VAL A 14 14.61 -3.07 4.40
CA VAL A 14 15.89 -2.36 4.16
C VAL A 14 16.02 -1.13 5.07
N ARG A 15 14.94 -0.33 5.18
CA ARG A 15 14.91 0.89 6.03
C ARG A 15 15.17 0.53 7.50
N VAL A 16 14.50 -0.49 8.02
CA VAL A 16 14.66 -0.94 9.41
C VAL A 16 16.05 -1.54 9.63
N ALA A 17 16.57 -2.36 8.70
CA ALA A 17 17.92 -2.92 8.80
C ALA A 17 19.00 -1.83 8.85
N ARG A 18 18.86 -0.76 8.05
CA ARG A 18 19.76 0.40 8.10
C ARG A 18 19.68 1.13 9.43
N ALA A 19 18.47 1.37 9.97
CA ALA A 19 18.30 1.97 11.28
C ALA A 19 18.92 1.12 12.41
N CYS A 20 18.78 -0.21 12.34
CA CYS A 20 19.46 -1.12 13.26
C CYS A 20 20.98 -0.94 13.20
N LYS A 21 21.54 -0.92 12.00
CA LYS A 21 22.98 -0.75 11.79
C LYS A 21 23.49 0.58 12.33
N ASP A 22 22.77 1.67 12.08
CA ASP A 22 23.11 3.02 12.58
C ASP A 22 23.01 3.12 14.11
N ALA A 23 22.10 2.33 14.72
CA ALA A 23 21.95 2.23 16.17
C ALA A 23 22.89 1.20 16.83
N GLY A 24 23.69 0.46 16.06
CA GLY A 24 24.55 -0.62 16.58
C GLY A 24 23.77 -1.86 17.05
N ILE A 25 22.55 -2.08 16.52
CA ILE A 25 21.66 -3.19 16.81
C ILE A 25 21.79 -4.23 15.69
N GLY A 26 21.89 -5.52 16.02
CA GLY A 26 21.90 -6.60 15.05
C GLY A 26 20.54 -6.71 14.34
N SER A 27 20.56 -7.00 13.05
CA SER A 27 19.36 -7.11 12.22
C SER A 27 19.17 -8.51 11.64
N VAL A 28 17.95 -9.04 11.71
CA VAL A 28 17.58 -10.35 11.17
C VAL A 28 16.45 -10.15 10.17
N ALA A 29 16.72 -10.42 8.90
CA ALA A 29 15.70 -10.45 7.86
C ALA A 29 15.07 -11.84 7.73
N VAL A 30 13.86 -11.88 7.21
CA VAL A 30 13.18 -13.10 6.75
C VAL A 30 12.83 -12.97 5.28
N TYR A 31 12.76 -14.08 4.55
CA TYR A 31 12.46 -14.04 3.12
C TYR A 31 11.65 -15.23 2.62
N ALA A 32 10.71 -14.97 1.70
CA ALA A 32 10.03 -15.98 0.90
C ALA A 32 10.96 -16.53 -0.19
N ASP A 33 10.63 -17.64 -0.81
CA ASP A 33 11.48 -18.30 -1.81
C ASP A 33 11.89 -17.35 -2.95
N GLN A 34 10.97 -16.50 -3.43
CA GLN A 34 11.25 -15.51 -4.47
C GLN A 34 12.02 -14.27 -3.98
N ASP A 35 12.14 -14.07 -2.68
CA ASP A 35 12.90 -12.98 -2.06
C ASP A 35 14.32 -13.40 -1.65
N LEU A 36 14.78 -14.59 -2.03
CA LEU A 36 16.10 -15.12 -1.66
C LEU A 36 17.25 -14.16 -2.01
N ASP A 37 17.14 -13.46 -3.14
CA ASP A 37 18.13 -12.46 -3.60
C ASP A 37 17.68 -11.03 -3.33
N ALA A 38 16.60 -10.82 -2.59
CA ALA A 38 16.06 -9.50 -2.33
C ALA A 38 17.04 -8.63 -1.52
N LEU A 39 16.98 -7.33 -1.74
CA LEU A 39 17.89 -6.36 -1.12
C LEU A 39 17.87 -6.44 0.41
N HIS A 40 16.69 -6.60 1.02
CA HIS A 40 16.57 -6.68 2.47
C HIS A 40 17.27 -7.91 3.08
N ALA A 41 17.29 -9.05 2.36
CA ALA A 41 18.02 -10.23 2.79
C ALA A 41 19.54 -10.06 2.71
N LYS A 42 20.03 -9.16 1.83
CA LYS A 42 21.45 -8.84 1.66
C LYS A 42 21.96 -7.78 2.63
N VAL A 43 21.10 -6.83 3.01
CA VAL A 43 21.46 -5.66 3.84
C VAL A 43 21.46 -5.99 5.32
N ALA A 44 20.57 -6.90 5.76
CA ALA A 44 20.53 -7.37 7.14
C ALA A 44 21.78 -8.18 7.50
N ASP A 45 22.12 -8.21 8.80
CA ASP A 45 23.28 -8.98 9.28
C ASP A 45 23.07 -10.49 9.15
N GLU A 46 21.82 -10.94 9.32
CA GLU A 46 21.40 -12.34 9.14
C GLU A 46 20.11 -12.40 8.33
N ALA A 47 19.91 -13.45 7.55
CA ALA A 47 18.67 -13.67 6.80
C ALA A 47 18.23 -15.14 6.87
N TYR A 48 16.92 -15.38 7.06
CA TYR A 48 16.34 -16.70 7.25
C TYR A 48 15.20 -16.94 6.25
N ALA A 49 15.25 -18.11 5.59
CA ALA A 49 14.16 -18.56 4.73
C ALA A 49 12.93 -18.94 5.55
N LEU A 50 11.75 -18.45 5.11
CA LEU A 50 10.46 -18.87 5.65
C LEU A 50 9.92 -20.13 4.97
N GLY A 51 10.40 -20.44 3.75
CA GLY A 51 9.90 -21.53 2.92
C GLY A 51 8.45 -21.31 2.50
N GLY A 52 8.23 -21.18 1.20
CA GLY A 52 6.93 -20.88 0.60
C GLY A 52 6.97 -19.63 -0.28
N GLN A 53 5.89 -19.42 -1.02
CA GLN A 53 5.82 -18.38 -2.05
C GLN A 53 4.73 -17.34 -1.78
N SER A 54 3.65 -17.71 -1.13
CA SER A 54 2.54 -16.79 -0.83
C SER A 54 2.74 -16.05 0.50
N PRO A 55 2.09 -14.88 0.70
CA PRO A 55 2.10 -14.20 1.97
C PRO A 55 1.63 -15.08 3.15
N ALA A 56 0.58 -15.89 2.93
CA ALA A 56 0.01 -16.78 3.94
C ALA A 56 1.00 -17.87 4.39
N GLU A 57 1.81 -18.37 3.47
CA GLU A 57 2.84 -19.37 3.77
C GLU A 57 4.09 -18.78 4.43
N THR A 58 4.27 -17.46 4.36
CA THR A 58 5.53 -16.78 4.73
C THR A 58 5.32 -15.64 5.73
N TYR A 59 5.19 -14.40 5.27
CA TYR A 59 5.17 -13.19 6.10
C TYR A 59 3.90 -13.04 6.97
N LEU A 60 2.87 -13.83 6.74
CA LEU A 60 1.66 -13.92 7.58
C LEU A 60 1.68 -15.15 8.51
N ASP A 61 2.69 -16.02 8.43
CA ASP A 61 2.84 -17.16 9.32
C ASP A 61 3.55 -16.75 10.62
N MET A 62 2.78 -16.46 11.66
CA MET A 62 3.28 -16.06 12.97
C MET A 62 4.22 -17.11 13.58
N GLY A 63 3.93 -18.39 13.38
CA GLY A 63 4.73 -19.50 13.92
C GLY A 63 6.14 -19.52 13.32
N LYS A 64 6.25 -19.38 12.00
CA LYS A 64 7.53 -19.31 11.31
C LYS A 64 8.36 -18.09 11.74
N LEU A 65 7.72 -16.92 11.86
CA LEU A 65 8.38 -15.70 12.31
C LEU A 65 8.97 -15.83 13.72
N LEU A 66 8.19 -16.37 14.67
CA LEU A 66 8.64 -16.61 16.05
C LEU A 66 9.71 -17.70 16.13
N ASP A 67 9.64 -18.74 15.29
CA ASP A 67 10.69 -19.75 15.19
C ASP A 67 12.02 -19.14 14.71
N VAL A 68 11.98 -18.29 13.69
CA VAL A 68 13.19 -17.56 13.22
C VAL A 68 13.72 -16.63 14.31
N ALA A 69 12.88 -15.88 15.02
CA ALA A 69 13.31 -15.02 16.13
C ALA A 69 14.08 -15.81 17.18
N ARG A 70 13.55 -16.96 17.59
CA ARG A 70 14.20 -17.87 18.55
C ARG A 70 15.53 -18.42 18.01
N ARG A 71 15.56 -18.89 16.77
CA ARG A 71 16.77 -19.48 16.14
C ARG A 71 17.88 -18.44 15.94
N ALA A 72 17.52 -17.23 15.60
CA ALA A 72 18.47 -16.13 15.42
C ALA A 72 18.92 -15.52 16.77
N GLY A 73 18.24 -15.83 17.87
CA GLY A 73 18.47 -15.19 19.15
C GLY A 73 18.12 -13.69 19.13
N ALA A 74 17.10 -13.33 18.37
CA ALA A 74 16.55 -11.97 18.40
C ALA A 74 15.86 -11.72 19.75
N ASP A 75 15.96 -10.51 20.26
CA ASP A 75 15.31 -10.06 21.51
C ASP A 75 14.15 -9.07 21.25
N ALA A 76 13.97 -8.65 19.99
CA ALA A 76 12.87 -7.78 19.60
C ALA A 76 12.35 -8.09 18.19
N VAL A 77 11.13 -7.63 17.88
CA VAL A 77 10.48 -7.77 16.59
C VAL A 77 9.95 -6.42 16.11
N HIS A 78 10.37 -5.99 14.91
CA HIS A 78 9.84 -4.83 14.22
C HIS A 78 8.94 -5.29 13.07
N PRO A 79 7.64 -4.96 13.06
CA PRO A 79 6.70 -5.44 12.05
C PRO A 79 6.74 -4.65 10.73
N GLY A 80 7.37 -3.48 10.68
CA GLY A 80 7.27 -2.56 9.56
C GLY A 80 5.86 -2.02 9.36
N TYR A 81 5.35 -2.11 8.14
CA TYR A 81 3.95 -1.81 7.78
C TYR A 81 3.36 -2.92 6.89
N GLY A 82 2.02 -3.01 6.82
CA GLY A 82 1.34 -4.11 6.15
C GLY A 82 1.54 -5.45 6.89
N PHE A 83 1.26 -6.57 6.23
CA PHE A 83 1.32 -7.92 6.82
C PHE A 83 0.74 -8.00 8.24
N LEU A 84 1.58 -8.26 9.24
CA LEU A 84 1.17 -8.43 10.64
C LEU A 84 1.36 -7.16 11.50
N ALA A 85 1.70 -6.03 10.92
CA ALA A 85 1.99 -4.80 11.66
C ALA A 85 0.79 -4.29 12.50
N GLU A 86 -0.43 -4.54 12.06
CA GLU A 86 -1.68 -4.15 12.74
C GLU A 86 -2.44 -5.37 13.30
N ASN A 87 -1.72 -6.48 13.52
CA ASN A 87 -2.30 -7.71 14.06
C ASN A 87 -2.06 -7.82 15.57
N ALA A 88 -3.11 -7.58 16.37
CA ALA A 88 -3.04 -7.64 17.82
C ALA A 88 -2.62 -9.02 18.35
N ALA A 89 -3.03 -10.11 17.68
CA ALA A 89 -2.68 -11.48 18.08
C ALA A 89 -1.18 -11.74 17.85
N PHE A 90 -0.59 -11.23 16.77
CA PHE A 90 0.84 -11.34 16.53
C PHE A 90 1.65 -10.52 17.55
N ALA A 91 1.24 -9.28 17.82
CA ALA A 91 1.87 -8.47 18.85
C ALA A 91 1.86 -9.17 20.22
N GLN A 92 0.72 -9.76 20.60
CA GLN A 92 0.61 -10.54 21.84
C GLN A 92 1.52 -11.78 21.81
N ALA A 93 1.55 -12.54 20.70
CA ALA A 93 2.38 -13.73 20.58
C ALA A 93 3.89 -13.42 20.68
N VAL A 94 4.34 -12.26 20.17
CA VAL A 94 5.72 -11.77 20.35
C VAL A 94 6.02 -11.50 21.83
N ILE A 95 5.10 -10.82 22.54
CA ILE A 95 5.24 -10.51 23.96
C ILE A 95 5.24 -11.80 24.79
N ASP A 96 4.33 -12.73 24.51
CA ASP A 96 4.24 -14.03 25.20
C ASP A 96 5.49 -14.89 24.99
N ALA A 97 6.18 -14.72 23.85
CA ALA A 97 7.48 -15.35 23.57
C ALA A 97 8.65 -14.70 24.35
N GLY A 98 8.39 -13.67 25.15
CA GLY A 98 9.41 -12.93 25.91
C GLY A 98 10.26 -11.98 25.04
N LEU A 99 9.76 -11.60 23.88
CA LEU A 99 10.41 -10.66 22.94
C LEU A 99 9.82 -9.25 23.09
N VAL A 100 10.63 -8.25 22.82
CA VAL A 100 10.16 -6.85 22.75
C VAL A 100 9.38 -6.66 21.44
N TRP A 101 8.13 -6.24 21.55
CA TRP A 101 7.33 -5.80 20.41
C TRP A 101 7.59 -4.32 20.13
N ILE A 102 8.09 -4.01 18.94
CA ILE A 102 8.35 -2.62 18.52
C ILE A 102 7.11 -2.06 17.83
N GLY A 103 6.18 -1.58 18.63
CA GLY A 103 4.88 -1.10 18.18
C GLY A 103 3.91 -0.90 19.33
N PRO A 104 2.64 -0.56 19.04
CA PRO A 104 1.64 -0.29 20.07
C PRO A 104 1.19 -1.57 20.80
N PRO A 105 0.67 -1.43 22.04
CA PRO A 105 0.13 -2.56 22.78
C PRO A 105 -0.99 -3.26 22.01
N PRO A 106 -1.13 -4.61 22.14
CA PRO A 106 -2.19 -5.36 21.45
C PRO A 106 -3.60 -4.81 21.68
N ALA A 107 -3.89 -4.30 22.89
CA ALA A 107 -5.18 -3.68 23.20
C ALA A 107 -5.43 -2.39 22.40
N ALA A 108 -4.40 -1.56 22.20
CA ALA A 108 -4.50 -0.35 21.39
C ALA A 108 -4.66 -0.69 19.89
N ILE A 109 -3.96 -1.71 19.39
CA ILE A 109 -4.14 -2.21 18.02
C ILE A 109 -5.60 -2.67 17.83
N ALA A 110 -6.14 -3.46 18.73
CA ALA A 110 -7.50 -3.97 18.63
C ALA A 110 -8.55 -2.84 18.70
N ALA A 111 -8.40 -1.91 19.66
CA ALA A 111 -9.35 -0.83 19.88
C ALA A 111 -9.37 0.20 18.73
N LEU A 112 -8.21 0.56 18.18
CA LEU A 112 -8.10 1.54 17.10
C LEU A 112 -8.22 0.92 15.71
N GLY A 113 -7.95 -0.38 15.54
CA GLY A 113 -8.18 -1.12 14.31
C GLY A 113 -9.66 -1.42 14.05
N ASP A 114 -10.49 -1.46 15.08
CA ASP A 114 -11.94 -1.54 14.94
C ASP A 114 -12.53 -0.15 14.69
N LYS A 115 -13.13 0.04 13.50
CA LYS A 115 -13.64 1.36 13.06
C LYS A 115 -14.72 1.93 14.00
N VAL A 116 -15.54 1.08 14.60
CA VAL A 116 -16.60 1.51 15.52
C VAL A 116 -16.00 1.95 16.85
N GLN A 117 -15.07 1.15 17.39
CA GLN A 117 -14.38 1.50 18.63
C GLN A 117 -13.52 2.76 18.46
N ALA A 118 -12.76 2.87 17.37
CA ALA A 118 -11.95 4.07 17.08
C ALA A 118 -12.81 5.33 17.01
N ARG A 119 -14.00 5.25 16.37
CA ARG A 119 -14.96 6.35 16.31
C ARG A 119 -15.53 6.69 17.69
N HIS A 120 -15.84 5.71 18.53
CA HIS A 120 -16.28 5.94 19.92
C HIS A 120 -15.18 6.61 20.76
N ILE A 121 -13.91 6.20 20.61
CA ILE A 121 -12.78 6.86 21.27
C ILE A 121 -12.70 8.32 20.81
N ALA A 122 -12.76 8.57 19.49
CA ALA A 122 -12.72 9.92 18.94
C ALA A 122 -13.89 10.80 19.47
N GLN A 123 -15.10 10.27 19.53
CA GLN A 123 -16.26 10.97 20.10
C GLN A 123 -16.05 11.28 21.60
N LYS A 124 -15.56 10.33 22.37
CA LYS A 124 -15.33 10.48 23.81
C LYS A 124 -14.37 11.61 24.12
N VAL A 125 -13.33 11.79 23.30
CA VAL A 125 -12.34 12.85 23.49
C VAL A 125 -12.68 14.15 22.77
N GLY A 126 -13.85 14.24 22.10
CA GLY A 126 -14.30 15.44 21.40
C GLY A 126 -13.55 15.70 20.09
N ALA A 127 -12.94 14.70 19.48
CA ALA A 127 -12.32 14.84 18.17
C ALA A 127 -13.39 15.14 17.09
N PRO A 128 -13.07 15.95 16.06
CA PRO A 128 -14.04 16.33 15.05
C PRO A 128 -14.47 15.11 14.22
N LEU A 129 -15.78 14.97 14.08
CA LEU A 129 -16.41 13.95 13.26
C LEU A 129 -17.51 14.60 12.43
N VAL A 130 -17.62 14.22 11.16
CA VAL A 130 -18.84 14.60 10.42
C VAL A 130 -20.06 14.02 11.11
N ALA A 131 -21.19 14.75 11.03
CA ALA A 131 -22.46 14.26 11.55
C ALA A 131 -22.74 12.86 10.99
N GLY A 132 -23.17 11.96 11.84
CA GLY A 132 -23.47 10.58 11.46
C GLY A 132 -24.34 9.90 12.51
N THR A 133 -25.09 8.89 12.10
CA THR A 133 -25.92 8.09 13.01
C THR A 133 -25.04 7.24 13.92
N LYS A 134 -25.47 7.10 15.18
CA LYS A 134 -24.75 6.25 16.16
C LYS A 134 -25.07 4.78 15.95
N ASP A 135 -26.32 4.52 15.59
CA ASP A 135 -26.87 3.20 15.34
C ASP A 135 -27.30 3.06 13.89
N PRO A 136 -27.43 1.84 13.36
CA PRO A 136 -28.00 1.62 12.04
C PRO A 136 -29.40 2.25 11.97
N VAL A 137 -29.69 2.90 10.85
CA VAL A 137 -30.99 3.53 10.62
C VAL A 137 -32.08 2.48 10.42
N GLY A 138 -33.26 2.73 11.02
CA GLY A 138 -34.39 1.82 10.95
C GLY A 138 -35.20 1.88 9.64
N GLY A 139 -34.95 2.89 8.78
CA GLY A 139 -35.67 3.02 7.51
C GLY A 139 -35.44 4.35 6.81
N VAL A 140 -36.07 4.49 5.63
CA VAL A 140 -35.98 5.69 4.75
C VAL A 140 -36.29 6.99 5.50
N SER A 141 -37.31 7.00 6.37
CA SER A 141 -37.75 8.20 7.09
C SER A 141 -36.63 8.77 7.98
N GLU A 142 -35.82 7.92 8.62
CA GLU A 142 -34.70 8.38 9.44
C GLU A 142 -33.59 8.95 8.57
N VAL A 143 -33.34 8.35 7.41
CA VAL A 143 -32.33 8.85 6.45
C VAL A 143 -32.71 10.20 5.88
N VAL A 144 -34.01 10.40 5.55
CA VAL A 144 -34.53 11.68 5.07
C VAL A 144 -34.42 12.73 6.18
N ALA A 145 -34.84 12.41 7.41
CA ALA A 145 -34.74 13.33 8.55
C ALA A 145 -33.28 13.73 8.82
N PHE A 146 -32.35 12.79 8.74
CA PHE A 146 -30.92 13.07 8.86
C PHE A 146 -30.42 14.03 7.77
N ALA A 147 -30.87 13.84 6.51
CA ALA A 147 -30.48 14.70 5.39
C ALA A 147 -31.05 16.11 5.53
N GLU A 148 -32.29 16.25 6.05
CA GLU A 148 -32.92 17.54 6.32
C GLU A 148 -32.22 18.29 7.47
N GLU A 149 -31.82 17.61 8.53
CA GLU A 149 -31.16 18.20 9.70
C GLU A 149 -29.69 18.59 9.40
N HIS A 150 -28.93 17.71 8.74
CA HIS A 150 -27.48 17.87 8.58
C HIS A 150 -27.07 18.36 7.19
N GLY A 151 -28.00 18.44 6.24
CA GLY A 151 -27.77 18.86 4.86
C GLY A 151 -27.20 17.72 3.97
N LEU A 152 -27.18 17.99 2.68
CA LEU A 152 -26.68 17.12 1.63
C LEU A 152 -25.29 17.60 1.16
N PRO A 153 -24.47 16.73 0.58
CA PRO A 153 -24.69 15.28 0.35
C PRO A 153 -24.52 14.42 1.61
N ILE A 154 -25.18 13.27 1.62
CA ILE A 154 -25.02 12.24 2.66
C ILE A 154 -24.55 10.92 2.05
N ALA A 155 -23.79 10.15 2.84
CA ALA A 155 -23.40 8.78 2.52
C ALA A 155 -24.22 7.77 3.30
N ILE A 156 -24.80 6.80 2.62
CA ILE A 156 -25.49 5.65 3.19
C ILE A 156 -24.52 4.46 3.08
N LYS A 157 -24.11 3.90 4.20
CA LYS A 157 -23.03 2.90 4.30
C LYS A 157 -23.55 1.61 4.91
N ALA A 158 -23.32 0.49 4.25
CA ALA A 158 -23.56 -0.84 4.85
C ALA A 158 -22.70 -1.02 6.09
N ALA A 159 -23.30 -1.50 7.19
CA ALA A 159 -22.63 -1.69 8.49
C ALA A 159 -21.43 -2.65 8.42
N TYR A 160 -21.53 -3.65 7.54
CA TYR A 160 -20.52 -4.70 7.35
C TYR A 160 -19.73 -4.53 6.05
N GLY A 161 -19.86 -3.37 5.37
CA GLY A 161 -19.12 -3.02 4.17
C GLY A 161 -17.69 -2.55 4.47
N GLY A 162 -16.77 -2.79 3.54
CA GLY A 162 -15.38 -2.35 3.64
C GLY A 162 -14.80 -1.98 2.27
N GLY A 163 -13.69 -1.21 2.25
CA GLY A 163 -13.01 -0.86 1.01
C GLY A 163 -13.82 -0.02 0.01
N GLY A 164 -14.76 0.81 0.50
CA GLY A 164 -15.61 1.64 -0.36
C GLY A 164 -16.83 0.91 -0.96
N ARG A 165 -17.03 -0.37 -0.67
CA ARG A 165 -18.19 -1.16 -1.11
C ARG A 165 -19.38 -0.98 -0.19
N GLY A 166 -20.59 -0.95 -0.77
CA GLY A 166 -21.82 -0.74 0.00
C GLY A 166 -22.02 0.71 0.45
N ILE A 167 -21.43 1.68 -0.26
CA ILE A 167 -21.64 3.11 -0.04
C ILE A 167 -22.46 3.70 -1.19
N LYS A 168 -23.56 4.38 -0.85
CA LYS A 168 -24.35 5.18 -1.78
C LYS A 168 -24.33 6.64 -1.33
N VAL A 169 -24.14 7.57 -2.26
CA VAL A 169 -24.10 9.00 -1.96
C VAL A 169 -25.34 9.67 -2.54
N ALA A 170 -26.20 10.19 -1.66
CA ALA A 170 -27.37 10.98 -2.04
C ALA A 170 -27.00 12.46 -2.06
N ARG A 171 -27.22 13.11 -3.22
CA ARG A 171 -26.93 14.53 -3.42
C ARG A 171 -28.17 15.38 -3.43
N ARG A 172 -29.31 14.75 -3.62
CA ARG A 172 -30.63 15.37 -3.64
C ARG A 172 -31.56 14.56 -2.75
N LEU A 173 -32.52 15.24 -2.14
CA LEU A 173 -33.46 14.63 -1.18
C LEU A 173 -34.32 13.54 -1.84
N GLU A 174 -34.68 13.74 -3.12
CA GLU A 174 -35.49 12.79 -3.89
C GLU A 174 -34.79 11.46 -4.14
N GLU A 175 -33.46 11.44 -4.11
CA GLU A 175 -32.64 10.23 -4.35
C GLU A 175 -32.52 9.38 -3.09
N VAL A 176 -32.76 9.95 -1.90
CA VAL A 176 -32.43 9.30 -0.62
C VAL A 176 -33.14 7.96 -0.47
N ALA A 177 -34.43 7.88 -0.77
CA ALA A 177 -35.21 6.67 -0.61
C ALA A 177 -34.71 5.53 -1.49
N GLU A 178 -34.52 5.79 -2.78
CA GLU A 178 -34.04 4.80 -3.75
C GLU A 178 -32.63 4.32 -3.41
N LEU A 179 -31.73 5.24 -3.07
CA LEU A 179 -30.33 4.92 -2.74
C LEU A 179 -30.22 4.15 -1.42
N TYR A 180 -31.08 4.45 -0.43
CA TYR A 180 -31.13 3.66 0.81
C TYR A 180 -31.58 2.23 0.54
N GLU A 181 -32.70 2.04 -0.19
CA GLU A 181 -33.16 0.70 -0.55
C GLU A 181 -32.12 -0.07 -1.38
N SER A 182 -31.44 0.62 -2.29
CA SER A 182 -30.36 0.04 -3.08
C SER A 182 -29.20 -0.40 -2.18
N ALA A 183 -28.78 0.43 -1.21
CA ALA A 183 -27.73 0.11 -0.26
C ALA A 183 -28.09 -1.11 0.60
N VAL A 184 -29.33 -1.17 1.09
CA VAL A 184 -29.82 -2.32 1.88
C VAL A 184 -29.81 -3.60 1.04
N ARG A 185 -30.34 -3.56 -0.20
CA ARG A 185 -30.33 -4.74 -1.09
C ARG A 185 -28.90 -5.23 -1.37
N GLU A 186 -27.97 -4.32 -1.66
CA GLU A 186 -26.56 -4.64 -1.89
C GLU A 186 -25.89 -5.20 -0.63
N ALA A 187 -26.20 -4.64 0.55
CA ALA A 187 -25.68 -5.12 1.82
C ALA A 187 -26.16 -6.55 2.14
N VAL A 188 -27.45 -6.84 1.93
CA VAL A 188 -28.01 -8.19 2.11
C VAL A 188 -27.36 -9.17 1.13
N ALA A 189 -27.24 -8.81 -0.14
CA ALA A 189 -26.64 -9.66 -1.15
C ALA A 189 -25.16 -9.96 -0.91
N SER A 190 -24.41 -8.97 -0.41
CA SER A 190 -22.95 -9.10 -0.23
C SER A 190 -22.53 -9.60 1.15
N PHE A 191 -23.30 -9.29 2.20
CA PHE A 191 -22.92 -9.52 3.61
C PHE A 191 -23.98 -10.32 4.39
N GLY A 192 -25.13 -10.66 3.78
CA GLY A 192 -26.23 -11.38 4.43
C GLY A 192 -27.04 -10.52 5.43
N ARG A 193 -26.72 -9.25 5.60
CA ARG A 193 -27.34 -8.30 6.56
C ARG A 193 -27.48 -6.93 5.91
N GLY A 194 -28.61 -6.26 6.17
CA GLY A 194 -28.99 -5.02 5.50
C GLY A 194 -28.83 -3.72 6.33
N GLU A 195 -28.22 -3.79 7.51
CA GLU A 195 -28.05 -2.64 8.38
C GLU A 195 -27.16 -1.57 7.72
N CYS A 196 -27.64 -0.34 7.71
CA CYS A 196 -26.94 0.81 7.14
C CYS A 196 -26.82 1.94 8.15
N PHE A 197 -25.69 2.64 8.11
CA PHE A 197 -25.44 3.91 8.77
C PHE A 197 -25.54 5.06 7.78
N VAL A 198 -25.82 6.25 8.28
CA VAL A 198 -25.83 7.47 7.47
C VAL A 198 -24.87 8.49 8.07
N GLU A 199 -24.11 9.16 7.21
CA GLU A 199 -23.26 10.26 7.63
C GLU A 199 -23.20 11.36 6.58
N ARG A 200 -22.82 12.56 6.99
CA ARG A 200 -22.50 13.66 6.09
C ARG A 200 -21.37 13.23 5.15
N TYR A 201 -21.54 13.44 3.85
CA TYR A 201 -20.52 13.14 2.85
C TYR A 201 -19.73 14.40 2.51
N LEU A 202 -18.41 14.31 2.60
CA LEU A 202 -17.53 15.39 2.17
C LEU A 202 -17.22 15.21 0.68
N ASP A 203 -17.61 16.21 -0.12
CA ASP A 203 -17.25 16.25 -1.53
C ASP A 203 -15.80 16.69 -1.71
N ARG A 204 -15.08 16.00 -2.61
CA ARG A 204 -13.69 16.33 -2.95
C ARG A 204 -12.82 16.60 -1.73
N PRO A 205 -12.84 15.73 -0.69
CA PRO A 205 -12.08 15.98 0.52
C PRO A 205 -10.60 15.82 0.25
N ARG A 206 -9.79 16.54 1.00
CA ARG A 206 -8.37 16.24 1.16
C ARG A 206 -8.21 15.14 2.20
N HIS A 207 -7.21 14.30 2.00
CA HIS A 207 -6.77 13.32 2.97
C HIS A 207 -5.56 13.89 3.70
N VAL A 208 -5.77 14.29 4.93
CA VAL A 208 -4.72 14.87 5.79
C VAL A 208 -4.52 13.96 6.99
N GLU A 209 -3.28 13.81 7.41
CA GLU A 209 -2.96 12.95 8.55
C GLU A 209 -1.89 13.57 9.44
N THR A 210 -1.79 13.07 10.67
CA THR A 210 -0.77 13.47 11.64
C THR A 210 0.13 12.31 11.97
N GLN A 211 1.44 12.49 11.86
CA GLN A 211 2.42 11.55 12.39
C GLN A 211 2.60 11.76 13.87
N CYS A 212 2.37 10.71 14.65
CA CYS A 212 2.50 10.76 16.09
C CYS A 212 3.57 9.78 16.59
N LEU A 213 4.16 10.13 17.74
CA LEU A 213 4.96 9.26 18.60
C LEU A 213 4.36 9.29 20.00
N ALA A 214 4.25 8.15 20.66
CA ALA A 214 3.79 8.04 22.02
C ALA A 214 4.70 7.12 22.83
N ASP A 215 4.99 7.48 24.09
CA ASP A 215 5.83 6.68 24.98
C ASP A 215 5.03 5.98 26.09
N HIS A 216 5.71 5.12 26.86
CA HIS A 216 5.10 4.39 27.97
C HIS A 216 4.69 5.30 29.15
N ALA A 217 5.18 6.53 29.23
CA ALA A 217 4.79 7.51 30.25
C ALA A 217 3.50 8.27 29.88
N GLY A 218 2.95 8.04 28.69
CA GLY A 218 1.75 8.70 28.18
C GLY A 218 2.01 10.05 27.52
N ASN A 219 3.27 10.39 27.22
CA ASN A 219 3.58 11.54 26.39
C ASN A 219 3.22 11.23 24.94
N VAL A 220 2.58 12.18 24.26
CA VAL A 220 2.26 12.10 22.84
C VAL A 220 2.75 13.36 22.14
N VAL A 221 3.59 13.16 21.14
CA VAL A 221 4.14 14.21 20.27
C VAL A 221 3.53 14.06 18.88
N VAL A 222 3.06 15.15 18.29
CA VAL A 222 2.72 15.20 16.87
C VAL A 222 3.92 15.74 16.11
N VAL A 223 4.53 14.87 15.30
CA VAL A 223 5.79 15.19 14.61
C VAL A 223 5.55 16.08 13.40
N SER A 224 4.52 15.80 12.60
CA SER A 224 4.07 16.68 11.50
C SER A 224 2.68 16.29 11.02
N THR A 225 2.11 17.13 10.15
CA THR A 225 1.00 16.75 9.27
C THR A 225 1.55 16.24 7.94
N ARG A 226 0.73 15.43 7.24
CA ARG A 226 0.95 15.05 5.83
C ARG A 226 -0.34 15.24 5.03
N ASP A 227 -0.19 15.59 3.76
CA ASP A 227 -1.27 15.50 2.77
C ASP A 227 -1.06 14.29 1.89
N CYS A 228 -2.07 13.44 1.82
CA CYS A 228 -2.09 12.19 1.06
C CYS A 228 -3.25 12.16 0.05
N SER A 229 -3.70 13.33 -0.40
CA SER A 229 -4.87 13.47 -1.27
C SER A 229 -4.64 12.91 -2.67
N LEU A 230 -3.38 12.89 -3.15
CA LEU A 230 -3.06 12.33 -4.45
C LEU A 230 -2.98 10.81 -4.36
N GLN A 231 -4.11 10.19 -4.56
CA GLN A 231 -4.30 8.74 -4.45
C GLN A 231 -5.19 8.23 -5.58
N ARG A 232 -5.15 6.94 -5.82
CA ARG A 232 -6.01 6.26 -6.78
C ARG A 232 -6.64 5.04 -6.11
N ARG A 233 -7.98 4.95 -6.14
CA ARG A 233 -8.74 3.87 -5.49
C ARG A 233 -8.31 3.66 -4.03
N HIS A 234 -8.14 4.75 -3.29
CA HIS A 234 -7.67 4.77 -1.90
C HIS A 234 -6.21 4.30 -1.68
N GLN A 235 -5.42 4.15 -2.75
CA GLN A 235 -3.99 3.90 -2.66
C GLN A 235 -3.23 5.21 -2.91
N LYS A 236 -2.48 5.65 -1.92
CA LYS A 236 -1.66 6.86 -1.95
C LYS A 236 -0.55 6.69 -3.00
N LEU A 237 -0.26 7.74 -3.77
CA LEU A 237 0.77 7.76 -4.83
C LEU A 237 1.79 8.88 -4.62
N VAL A 238 1.33 10.03 -4.09
CA VAL A 238 2.20 11.16 -3.74
C VAL A 238 1.74 11.72 -2.41
N GLU A 239 2.68 11.90 -1.51
CA GLU A 239 2.47 12.45 -0.16
C GLU A 239 3.40 13.61 0.10
N GLU A 240 2.95 14.61 0.86
CA GLU A 240 3.78 15.78 1.18
C GLU A 240 3.64 16.19 2.66
N ALA A 241 4.73 16.68 3.24
CA ALA A 241 4.80 17.19 4.59
C ALA A 241 5.53 18.57 4.65
N PRO A 242 5.06 19.49 5.53
CA PRO A 242 3.77 19.44 6.21
C PRO A 242 2.61 19.53 5.19
N ALA A 243 1.40 19.11 5.58
CA ALA A 243 0.23 19.25 4.72
C ALA A 243 0.03 20.73 4.35
N PRO A 244 0.08 21.10 3.05
CA PRO A 244 0.00 22.50 2.64
C PRO A 244 -1.42 23.04 2.76
N PHE A 245 -1.57 24.36 2.81
CA PHE A 245 -2.88 25.06 2.74
C PHE A 245 -3.87 24.68 3.86
N LEU A 246 -3.38 24.30 5.02
CA LEU A 246 -4.16 24.21 6.26
C LEU A 246 -4.13 25.56 6.98
N SER A 247 -5.23 25.96 7.61
CA SER A 247 -5.23 27.08 8.55
C SER A 247 -4.55 26.67 9.88
N GLU A 248 -4.07 27.65 10.64
CA GLU A 248 -3.52 27.40 11.98
C GLU A 248 -4.52 26.68 12.88
N GLU A 249 -5.80 27.09 12.82
CA GLU A 249 -6.88 26.46 13.57
C GLU A 249 -7.08 24.99 13.18
N GLN A 250 -7.00 24.66 11.89
CA GLN A 250 -7.08 23.26 11.43
C GLN A 250 -5.90 22.44 11.96
N VAL A 251 -4.70 22.99 11.95
CA VAL A 251 -3.51 22.31 12.49
C VAL A 251 -3.67 22.06 14.00
N GLU A 252 -4.15 23.06 14.76
CA GLU A 252 -4.41 22.91 16.19
C GLU A 252 -5.45 21.81 16.47
N ILE A 253 -6.55 21.79 15.71
CA ILE A 253 -7.59 20.76 15.83
C ILE A 253 -7.01 19.37 15.55
N LEU A 254 -6.23 19.22 14.49
CA LEU A 254 -5.59 17.95 14.12
C LEU A 254 -4.66 17.47 15.23
N TYR A 255 -3.81 18.36 15.76
CA TYR A 255 -2.83 18.03 16.81
C TYR A 255 -3.52 17.66 18.12
N ALA A 256 -4.45 18.48 18.57
CA ALA A 256 -5.19 18.24 19.81
C ALA A 256 -5.98 16.93 19.76
N SER A 257 -6.68 16.68 18.65
CA SER A 257 -7.47 15.45 18.45
C SER A 257 -6.59 14.20 18.44
N SER A 258 -5.49 14.24 17.72
CA SER A 258 -4.57 13.10 17.63
C SER A 258 -3.98 12.75 18.99
N LYS A 259 -3.51 13.75 19.73
CA LYS A 259 -2.99 13.55 21.10
C LYS A 259 -4.05 12.96 22.04
N ALA A 260 -5.28 13.46 21.97
CA ALA A 260 -6.38 13.01 22.82
C ALA A 260 -6.78 11.55 22.49
N ILE A 261 -6.93 11.22 21.20
CA ILE A 261 -7.27 9.86 20.74
C ILE A 261 -6.21 8.85 21.19
N LEU A 262 -4.93 9.15 20.94
CA LEU A 262 -3.85 8.21 21.25
C LEU A 262 -3.64 8.04 22.77
N LYS A 263 -3.81 9.10 23.56
CA LYS A 263 -3.80 9.02 25.03
C LYS A 263 -4.94 8.17 25.56
N GLU A 264 -6.17 8.36 25.08
CA GLU A 264 -7.33 7.60 25.50
C GLU A 264 -7.17 6.12 25.17
N ALA A 265 -6.54 5.79 24.05
CA ALA A 265 -6.27 4.41 23.64
C ALA A 265 -5.06 3.76 24.35
N GLY A 266 -4.31 4.50 25.17
CA GLY A 266 -3.07 4.00 25.79
C GLY A 266 -2.02 3.60 24.73
N TYR A 267 -1.90 4.40 23.68
CA TYR A 267 -1.03 4.13 22.54
C TYR A 267 0.44 4.29 22.90
N VAL A 268 1.30 3.44 22.29
CA VAL A 268 2.76 3.50 22.41
C VAL A 268 3.38 3.25 21.04
N GLY A 269 4.49 3.91 20.71
CA GLY A 269 5.20 3.80 19.44
C GLY A 269 4.76 4.82 18.40
N ALA A 270 5.10 4.56 17.14
CA ALA A 270 4.70 5.42 16.02
C ALA A 270 3.30 5.05 15.54
N GLY A 271 2.47 6.07 15.33
CA GLY A 271 1.11 5.93 14.82
C GLY A 271 0.69 7.13 14.00
N THR A 272 -0.39 6.98 13.26
CA THR A 272 -0.91 8.04 12.38
C THR A 272 -2.40 8.17 12.56
N CYS A 273 -2.89 9.38 12.86
CA CYS A 273 -4.31 9.69 12.83
C CYS A 273 -4.66 10.31 11.48
N GLU A 274 -5.61 9.72 10.78
CA GLU A 274 -6.07 10.16 9.47
C GLU A 274 -7.37 10.97 9.57
N PHE A 275 -7.47 12.02 8.76
CA PHE A 275 -8.61 12.93 8.70
C PHE A 275 -8.98 13.27 7.27
N LEU A 276 -10.24 13.58 7.05
CA LEU A 276 -10.72 14.21 5.83
C LEU A 276 -10.93 15.71 6.10
N VAL A 277 -10.48 16.54 5.17
CA VAL A 277 -10.68 17.99 5.21
C VAL A 277 -11.54 18.38 4.01
N GLY A 278 -12.76 18.86 4.29
CA GLY A 278 -13.71 19.32 3.29
C GLY A 278 -13.30 20.66 2.66
N GLN A 279 -13.88 20.98 1.50
CA GLN A 279 -13.65 22.27 0.83
C GLN A 279 -14.19 23.47 1.65
N ASP A 280 -15.15 23.22 2.51
CA ASP A 280 -15.72 24.19 3.45
C ASP A 280 -14.87 24.36 4.73
N GLY A 281 -13.72 23.70 4.79
CA GLY A 281 -12.83 23.71 5.96
C GLY A 281 -13.20 22.70 7.05
N THR A 282 -14.27 21.93 6.88
CA THR A 282 -14.67 20.87 7.84
C THR A 282 -13.57 19.83 7.98
N VAL A 283 -13.14 19.56 9.22
CA VAL A 283 -12.23 18.47 9.57
C VAL A 283 -13.04 17.30 10.12
N SER A 284 -12.74 16.08 9.68
CA SER A 284 -13.36 14.87 10.22
C SER A 284 -12.35 13.77 10.42
N PHE A 285 -12.27 13.23 11.63
CA PHE A 285 -11.48 12.04 11.92
C PHE A 285 -11.96 10.85 11.08
N LEU A 286 -11.01 10.10 10.54
CA LEU A 286 -11.27 8.92 9.71
C LEU A 286 -10.90 7.63 10.44
N GLU A 287 -9.61 7.44 10.74
CA GLU A 287 -9.08 6.24 11.40
C GLU A 287 -7.70 6.48 12.01
N VAL A 288 -7.20 5.49 12.75
CA VAL A 288 -5.82 5.44 13.22
C VAL A 288 -5.12 4.26 12.57
N ASN A 289 -3.97 4.51 11.94
CA ASN A 289 -3.07 3.43 11.55
C ASN A 289 -2.11 3.15 12.69
N THR A 290 -2.23 1.96 13.27
CA THR A 290 -1.51 1.56 14.48
C THR A 290 -0.10 1.03 14.19
N ARG A 291 0.61 1.71 13.30
CA ARG A 291 1.93 1.32 12.78
C ARG A 291 2.66 2.50 12.16
N LEU A 292 3.90 2.29 11.78
CA LEU A 292 4.62 3.20 10.88
C LEU A 292 3.96 3.22 9.50
N GLN A 293 3.87 4.38 8.87
CA GLN A 293 3.32 4.56 7.52
C GLN A 293 4.41 4.44 6.44
N VAL A 294 4.01 4.14 5.19
CA VAL A 294 4.90 4.13 4.02
C VAL A 294 5.56 5.50 3.87
N GLU A 295 4.78 6.55 3.99
CA GLU A 295 5.11 7.96 3.78
C GLU A 295 5.81 8.64 4.98
N HIS A 296 6.28 7.87 5.97
CA HIS A 296 7.02 8.42 7.11
C HIS A 296 8.27 9.26 6.72
N PRO A 297 8.97 8.97 5.60
CA PRO A 297 10.16 9.72 5.25
C PRO A 297 9.95 11.23 5.04
N VAL A 298 8.81 11.68 4.50
CA VAL A 298 8.58 13.13 4.34
C VAL A 298 8.51 13.85 5.69
N THR A 299 7.98 13.17 6.72
CA THR A 299 7.98 13.68 8.09
C THR A 299 9.38 13.74 8.67
N GLU A 300 10.18 12.70 8.46
CA GLU A 300 11.59 12.67 8.91
C GLU A 300 12.39 13.83 8.31
N GLU A 301 12.23 14.08 7.01
CA GLU A 301 12.94 15.14 6.29
C GLU A 301 12.62 16.56 6.81
N VAL A 302 11.36 16.83 7.19
CA VAL A 302 10.97 18.17 7.66
C VAL A 302 11.15 18.37 9.17
N SER A 303 11.19 17.28 9.95
CA SER A 303 11.36 17.34 11.41
C SER A 303 12.79 17.10 11.88
N GLY A 304 13.58 16.36 11.09
CA GLY A 304 14.90 15.87 11.49
C GLY A 304 14.86 14.72 12.49
N ILE A 305 13.69 14.10 12.71
CA ILE A 305 13.49 12.98 13.63
C ILE A 305 13.48 11.68 12.83
N ASP A 306 14.36 10.73 13.12
CA ASP A 306 14.33 9.37 12.59
C ASP A 306 13.26 8.56 13.34
N LEU A 307 12.10 8.35 12.70
CA LEU A 307 10.95 7.69 13.33
C LEU A 307 11.22 6.22 13.67
N VAL A 308 12.00 5.51 12.86
CA VAL A 308 12.36 4.11 13.16
C VAL A 308 13.27 4.02 14.36
N ARG A 309 14.22 4.94 14.48
CA ARG A 309 15.10 5.03 15.65
C ARG A 309 14.33 5.41 16.91
N GLU A 310 13.36 6.31 16.81
CA GLU A 310 12.47 6.64 17.94
C GLU A 310 11.62 5.44 18.35
N MET A 311 11.15 4.62 17.39
CA MET A 311 10.45 3.38 17.74
C MET A 311 11.34 2.42 18.56
N PHE A 312 12.63 2.34 18.26
CA PHE A 312 13.57 1.54 19.06
C PHE A 312 13.73 2.11 20.46
N ARG A 313 13.94 3.42 20.60
CA ARG A 313 14.08 4.11 21.91
C ARG A 313 12.85 3.90 22.80
N ILE A 314 11.66 4.11 22.22
CA ILE A 314 10.39 3.91 22.91
C ILE A 314 10.22 2.45 23.35
N ALA A 315 10.53 1.50 22.47
CA ALA A 315 10.42 0.07 22.78
C ALA A 315 11.43 -0.39 23.85
N ASP A 316 12.57 0.29 23.97
CA ASP A 316 13.55 0.10 25.08
C ASP A 316 13.12 0.81 26.38
N GLY A 317 11.97 1.49 26.39
CA GLY A 317 11.39 2.13 27.57
C GLY A 317 11.87 3.58 27.80
N GLU A 318 12.53 4.18 26.80
CA GLU A 318 12.88 5.60 26.87
C GLU A 318 11.63 6.47 26.72
N THR A 319 11.66 7.64 27.35
CA THR A 319 10.62 8.65 27.24
C THR A 319 10.96 9.67 26.17
N LEU A 320 9.92 10.26 25.57
CA LEU A 320 10.07 11.40 24.66
C LEU A 320 10.48 12.63 25.50
N ASP A 321 11.68 13.12 25.28
CA ASP A 321 12.28 14.26 26.00
C ASP A 321 12.10 15.59 25.25
N TYR A 322 11.23 15.61 24.24
CA TYR A 322 10.89 16.76 23.41
C TYR A 322 9.38 16.85 23.16
N GLY A 323 8.92 18.06 22.84
CA GLY A 323 7.55 18.32 22.37
C GLY A 323 7.42 18.26 20.86
N ASP A 324 6.30 18.79 20.34
CA ASP A 324 6.07 18.89 18.90
C ASP A 324 7.22 19.68 18.24
N PRO A 325 7.90 19.13 17.23
CA PRO A 325 9.09 19.75 16.66
C PRO A 325 8.74 20.95 15.78
N VAL A 326 9.69 21.86 15.66
CA VAL A 326 9.63 22.95 14.68
C VAL A 326 10.00 22.39 13.31
N LEU A 327 9.05 22.39 12.39
CA LEU A 327 9.25 21.87 11.03
C LEU A 327 10.10 22.83 10.18
N ARG A 328 10.93 22.28 9.31
CA ARG A 328 11.82 23.02 8.41
C ARG A 328 11.69 22.54 6.98
N GLY A 329 11.31 23.46 6.10
CA GLY A 329 11.17 23.15 4.68
C GLY A 329 9.86 22.43 4.34
N HIS A 330 9.89 21.75 3.21
CA HIS A 330 8.78 20.98 2.67
C HIS A 330 9.31 19.76 1.93
N SER A 331 8.70 18.61 2.12
CA SER A 331 9.14 17.35 1.52
C SER A 331 7.98 16.68 0.79
N ILE A 332 8.27 16.08 -0.37
CA ILE A 332 7.30 15.36 -1.20
C ILE A 332 7.85 13.95 -1.46
N GLU A 333 7.05 12.94 -1.20
CA GLU A 333 7.33 11.54 -1.53
C GLU A 333 6.56 11.12 -2.78
N PHE A 334 7.21 10.35 -3.63
CA PHE A 334 6.64 9.73 -4.81
C PHE A 334 6.84 8.22 -4.69
N ARG A 335 5.74 7.47 -4.64
CA ARG A 335 5.81 6.00 -4.64
C ARG A 335 6.09 5.49 -6.03
N ILE A 336 7.19 4.83 -6.23
CA ILE A 336 7.55 4.22 -7.51
C ILE A 336 7.04 2.78 -7.51
N ASN A 337 5.82 2.62 -8.02
CA ASN A 337 5.14 1.34 -8.09
C ASN A 337 5.34 0.65 -9.45
N ALA A 338 5.38 -0.68 -9.43
CA ALA A 338 5.36 -1.57 -10.58
C ALA A 338 3.97 -1.62 -11.22
N GLU A 339 3.55 -0.52 -11.84
CA GLU A 339 2.23 -0.32 -12.42
C GLU A 339 2.34 0.46 -13.73
N ASP A 340 1.53 0.12 -14.74
CA ASP A 340 1.48 0.85 -16.00
C ASP A 340 0.41 1.95 -15.96
N ALA A 341 0.82 3.18 -15.72
CA ALA A 341 -0.09 4.32 -15.66
C ALA A 341 -0.82 4.57 -16.98
N GLY A 342 -0.20 4.27 -18.13
CA GLY A 342 -0.82 4.37 -19.45
C GLY A 342 -1.86 3.29 -19.74
N ARG A 343 -1.89 2.22 -18.92
CA ARG A 343 -2.91 1.17 -18.93
C ARG A 343 -3.74 1.19 -17.65
N ASN A 344 -4.15 2.39 -17.24
CA ASN A 344 -5.00 2.57 -16.08
C ASN A 344 -4.40 1.96 -14.79
N PHE A 345 -3.08 2.12 -14.59
CA PHE A 345 -2.32 1.64 -13.44
C PHE A 345 -2.45 0.12 -13.22
N LEU A 346 -2.46 -0.65 -14.29
CA LEU A 346 -2.43 -2.10 -14.17
C LEU A 346 -1.13 -2.55 -13.50
N PRO A 347 -1.20 -3.49 -12.55
CA PRO A 347 -0.01 -4.12 -11.98
C PRO A 347 0.87 -4.72 -13.07
N ALA A 348 2.16 -4.49 -12.96
CA ALA A 348 3.12 -4.84 -13.98
C ALA A 348 4.39 -5.45 -13.37
N PRO A 349 4.31 -6.68 -12.85
CA PRO A 349 5.48 -7.40 -12.36
C PRO A 349 6.50 -7.58 -13.50
N GLY A 350 7.77 -7.60 -13.16
CA GLY A 350 8.83 -7.73 -14.17
C GLY A 350 10.22 -7.58 -13.60
N THR A 351 11.22 -7.62 -14.47
CA THR A 351 12.63 -7.49 -14.08
C THR A 351 13.14 -6.09 -14.40
N LEU A 352 13.73 -5.44 -13.42
CA LEU A 352 14.41 -4.16 -13.55
C LEU A 352 15.74 -4.35 -14.27
N THR A 353 15.85 -4.01 -15.54
CA THR A 353 17.13 -4.08 -16.28
C THR A 353 18.00 -2.86 -15.98
N VAL A 354 17.37 -1.71 -15.73
CA VAL A 354 18.02 -0.49 -15.28
C VAL A 354 17.25 0.08 -14.11
N MET A 355 17.96 0.51 -13.09
CA MET A 355 17.45 1.33 -11.99
C MET A 355 18.56 2.30 -11.58
N ARG A 356 18.48 3.54 -12.08
CA ARG A 356 19.40 4.61 -11.75
C ARG A 356 18.68 5.68 -10.97
N ALA A 357 18.91 5.66 -9.65
CA ALA A 357 18.31 6.62 -8.74
C ALA A 357 18.88 8.03 -8.93
N PRO A 358 18.07 9.09 -8.83
CA PRO A 358 18.53 10.47 -8.83
C PRO A 358 19.33 10.79 -7.56
N SER A 359 20.09 11.85 -7.59
CA SER A 359 20.88 12.32 -6.47
C SER A 359 20.90 13.85 -6.36
N GLY A 360 21.67 14.36 -5.41
CA GLY A 360 21.86 15.80 -5.19
C GLY A 360 21.09 16.34 -3.96
N PRO A 361 21.19 17.66 -3.69
CA PRO A 361 20.60 18.24 -2.49
C PRO A 361 19.11 18.00 -2.34
N GLY A 362 18.69 17.53 -1.16
CA GLY A 362 17.29 17.27 -0.84
C GLY A 362 16.67 16.09 -1.60
N VAL A 363 17.47 15.14 -2.10
CA VAL A 363 16.99 13.93 -2.76
C VAL A 363 17.38 12.70 -1.94
N ARG A 364 16.38 11.92 -1.53
CA ARG A 364 16.50 10.64 -0.82
C ARG A 364 15.74 9.58 -1.62
N VAL A 365 16.30 8.38 -1.68
CA VAL A 365 15.62 7.21 -2.29
C VAL A 365 15.68 6.05 -1.32
N ASP A 366 14.50 5.58 -0.90
CA ASP A 366 14.33 4.38 -0.11
C ASP A 366 13.82 3.27 -1.05
N ALA A 367 14.64 2.25 -1.32
CA ALA A 367 14.35 1.23 -2.32
C ALA A 367 14.43 -0.19 -1.72
N GLY A 368 13.52 -1.05 -2.20
CA GLY A 368 13.55 -2.49 -1.90
C GLY A 368 14.18 -3.33 -3.00
N TYR A 369 14.51 -2.72 -4.13
CA TYR A 369 15.01 -3.39 -5.34
C TYR A 369 16.20 -2.64 -5.95
N GLU A 370 16.96 -3.36 -6.77
CA GLU A 370 18.09 -2.87 -7.57
C GLU A 370 17.97 -3.39 -9.02
N ALA A 371 18.80 -2.86 -9.93
CA ALA A 371 18.89 -3.38 -11.28
C ALA A 371 19.27 -4.87 -11.26
N GLY A 372 18.64 -5.67 -12.11
CA GLY A 372 18.77 -7.13 -12.18
C GLY A 372 17.75 -7.88 -11.30
N MET A 373 17.04 -7.21 -10.39
CA MET A 373 16.03 -7.86 -9.54
C MET A 373 14.68 -7.92 -10.23
N THR A 374 13.90 -8.95 -9.88
CA THR A 374 12.53 -9.15 -10.36
C THR A 374 11.53 -8.75 -9.28
N VAL A 375 10.56 -7.90 -9.66
CA VAL A 375 9.40 -7.55 -8.82
C VAL A 375 8.36 -8.66 -8.98
N PRO A 376 8.11 -9.46 -7.93
CA PRO A 376 7.19 -10.59 -8.04
C PRO A 376 5.74 -10.11 -8.00
N GLN A 377 4.85 -10.86 -8.61
CA GLN A 377 3.42 -10.58 -8.62
C GLN A 377 2.74 -10.83 -7.26
N THR A 378 3.34 -11.64 -6.42
CA THR A 378 2.72 -12.17 -5.18
C THR A 378 2.62 -11.14 -4.07
N PHE A 379 3.46 -10.10 -4.11
CA PHE A 379 3.54 -9.07 -3.06
C PHE A 379 3.04 -7.72 -3.59
N ASP A 380 3.29 -6.64 -2.86
CA ASP A 380 2.91 -5.29 -3.27
C ASP A 380 3.75 -4.80 -4.47
N SER A 381 3.27 -3.72 -5.10
CA SER A 381 3.89 -3.13 -6.29
C SER A 381 5.02 -2.14 -5.97
N LEU A 382 5.29 -1.82 -4.69
CA LEU A 382 6.23 -0.77 -4.31
C LEU A 382 7.68 -1.17 -4.58
N VAL A 383 8.32 -0.50 -5.52
CA VAL A 383 9.73 -0.70 -5.90
C VAL A 383 10.65 0.20 -5.06
N ALA A 384 10.30 1.47 -4.96
CA ALA A 384 11.05 2.49 -4.25
C ALA A 384 10.15 3.67 -3.88
N LYS A 385 10.66 4.52 -2.99
CA LYS A 385 10.13 5.85 -2.68
C LYS A 385 11.19 6.87 -3.05
N LEU A 386 10.80 7.89 -3.81
CA LEU A 386 11.61 9.07 -4.07
C LEU A 386 11.10 10.20 -3.17
N ILE A 387 11.95 10.68 -2.28
CA ILE A 387 11.62 11.76 -1.35
C ILE A 387 12.45 12.98 -1.73
N VAL A 388 11.77 14.12 -1.92
CA VAL A 388 12.40 15.36 -2.39
C VAL A 388 12.06 16.52 -1.47
N THR A 389 13.09 17.13 -0.89
CA THR A 389 12.97 18.18 0.12
C THR A 389 13.51 19.52 -0.38
N GLY A 390 12.78 20.59 -0.13
CA GLY A 390 13.16 21.98 -0.40
C GLY A 390 12.93 22.87 0.83
N ARG A 391 13.41 24.12 0.79
CA ARG A 391 13.10 25.10 1.84
C ARG A 391 11.64 25.51 1.84
N THR A 392 10.99 25.41 0.70
CA THR A 392 9.59 25.72 0.46
C THR A 392 8.98 24.64 -0.44
N ARG A 393 7.65 24.55 -0.48
CA ARG A 393 6.93 23.66 -1.41
C ARG A 393 7.35 23.88 -2.86
N GLN A 394 7.49 25.15 -3.26
CA GLN A 394 7.92 25.52 -4.62
C GLN A 394 9.31 24.96 -4.93
N GLU A 395 10.28 25.10 -4.02
CA GLU A 395 11.63 24.55 -4.19
C GLU A 395 11.60 23.00 -4.23
N ALA A 396 10.77 22.36 -3.39
CA ALA A 396 10.58 20.91 -3.42
C ALA A 396 10.03 20.46 -4.79
N LEU A 397 9.02 21.15 -5.35
CA LEU A 397 8.47 20.88 -6.68
C LEU A 397 9.50 21.06 -7.81
N GLU A 398 10.33 22.10 -7.74
CA GLU A 398 11.40 22.33 -8.72
C GLU A 398 12.43 21.20 -8.71
N ARG A 399 12.86 20.79 -7.51
CA ARG A 399 13.75 19.63 -7.33
C ARG A 399 13.10 18.33 -7.77
N SER A 400 11.81 18.15 -7.49
CA SER A 400 11.06 16.95 -7.88
C SER A 400 11.03 16.78 -9.41
N ARG A 401 10.82 17.86 -10.16
CA ARG A 401 10.86 17.81 -11.65
C ARG A 401 12.22 17.30 -12.14
N ARG A 402 13.32 17.80 -11.58
CA ARG A 402 14.67 17.36 -11.92
C ARG A 402 14.91 15.90 -11.50
N ALA A 403 14.61 15.55 -10.24
CA ALA A 403 14.86 14.23 -9.71
C ALA A 403 14.05 13.15 -10.46
N LEU A 404 12.77 13.40 -10.75
CA LEU A 404 11.93 12.51 -11.54
C LEU A 404 12.41 12.37 -13.01
N ALA A 405 12.97 13.44 -13.60
CA ALA A 405 13.54 13.38 -14.95
C ALA A 405 14.83 12.54 -14.98
N GLU A 406 15.66 12.63 -13.95
CA GLU A 406 16.91 11.85 -13.80
C GLU A 406 16.67 10.39 -13.41
N PHE A 407 15.54 10.06 -12.75
CA PHE A 407 15.26 8.70 -12.34
C PHE A 407 15.01 7.82 -13.57
N GLU A 408 15.86 6.84 -13.80
CA GLU A 408 15.77 5.91 -14.93
C GLU A 408 15.45 4.50 -14.46
N ILE A 409 14.34 3.97 -14.97
CA ILE A 409 13.91 2.58 -14.75
C ILE A 409 13.53 1.97 -16.10
N SER A 410 14.04 0.76 -16.39
CA SER A 410 13.75 0.02 -17.61
C SER A 410 13.59 -1.46 -17.34
N GLY A 411 13.01 -2.19 -18.30
CA GLY A 411 12.73 -3.63 -18.23
C GLY A 411 11.31 -3.96 -17.80
N MET A 412 10.62 -3.01 -17.17
CA MET A 412 9.21 -3.13 -16.78
C MET A 412 8.55 -1.75 -16.66
N PRO A 413 7.22 -1.63 -16.78
CA PRO A 413 6.52 -0.39 -16.53
C PRO A 413 6.51 -0.02 -15.04
N THR A 414 6.52 1.29 -14.78
CA THR A 414 6.32 1.87 -13.44
C THR A 414 5.46 3.12 -13.55
N VAL A 415 4.97 3.62 -12.41
CA VAL A 415 4.20 4.88 -12.33
C VAL A 415 5.07 6.13 -12.51
N LEU A 416 6.37 6.01 -12.74
CA LEU A 416 7.28 7.14 -12.92
C LEU A 416 6.83 8.16 -13.99
N PRO A 417 6.27 7.75 -15.17
CA PRO A 417 5.71 8.70 -16.14
C PRO A 417 4.53 9.51 -15.59
N PHE A 418 3.68 8.90 -14.75
CA PHE A 418 2.60 9.60 -14.06
C PHE A 418 3.15 10.70 -13.13
N HIS A 419 4.15 10.40 -12.33
CA HIS A 419 4.76 11.38 -11.42
C HIS A 419 5.37 12.56 -12.19
N ARG A 420 6.00 12.30 -13.34
CA ARG A 420 6.53 13.35 -14.22
C ARG A 420 5.43 14.27 -14.76
N ALA A 421 4.25 13.73 -15.07
CA ALA A 421 3.11 14.51 -15.51
C ALA A 421 2.52 15.34 -14.36
N VAL A 422 2.31 14.73 -13.20
CA VAL A 422 1.68 15.37 -12.02
C VAL A 422 2.48 16.56 -11.51
N VAL A 423 3.82 16.50 -11.45
CA VAL A 423 4.64 17.63 -10.98
C VAL A 423 4.67 18.83 -11.93
N ALA A 424 4.00 18.70 -13.08
CA ALA A 424 3.77 19.78 -14.03
C ALA A 424 2.28 20.18 -14.13
N ASP A 425 1.37 19.38 -13.53
CA ASP A 425 -0.08 19.61 -13.61
C ASP A 425 -0.50 20.81 -12.74
N PRO A 426 -1.24 21.78 -13.29
CA PRO A 426 -1.73 22.93 -12.55
C PRO A 426 -2.54 22.55 -11.30
N ALA A 427 -3.32 21.45 -11.34
CA ALA A 427 -4.11 21.02 -10.19
C ALA A 427 -3.24 20.68 -8.98
N PHE A 428 -2.03 20.14 -9.18
CA PHE A 428 -1.11 19.79 -8.11
C PHE A 428 -0.16 20.92 -7.72
N VAL A 429 0.34 21.72 -8.71
CA VAL A 429 1.38 22.72 -8.43
C VAL A 429 0.85 24.08 -8.01
N SER A 430 -0.44 24.37 -8.22
CA SER A 430 -1.06 25.64 -7.85
C SER A 430 -1.02 25.94 -6.34
N SER A 431 -1.31 27.18 -5.98
CA SER A 431 -1.40 27.63 -4.59
C SER A 431 -2.72 28.40 -4.38
N PRO A 432 -3.71 27.78 -3.69
CA PRO A 432 -3.77 26.39 -3.22
C PRO A 432 -3.92 25.39 -4.38
N PHE A 433 -3.53 24.13 -4.16
CA PHE A 433 -3.77 23.07 -5.13
C PHE A 433 -5.24 22.56 -5.06
N THR A 434 -5.70 21.91 -6.14
CA THR A 434 -7.09 21.46 -6.25
C THR A 434 -7.24 19.93 -6.18
N VAL A 435 -6.15 19.22 -5.95
CA VAL A 435 -6.15 17.77 -5.81
C VAL A 435 -6.97 17.34 -4.59
N HIS A 436 -7.74 16.28 -4.76
CA HIS A 436 -8.56 15.65 -3.73
C HIS A 436 -8.52 14.12 -3.89
N THR A 437 -9.07 13.38 -2.95
CA THR A 437 -8.95 11.92 -2.87
C THR A 437 -9.43 11.14 -4.10
N ARG A 438 -10.22 11.74 -4.97
CA ARG A 438 -10.74 11.14 -6.21
C ARG A 438 -10.33 11.88 -7.47
N TRP A 439 -9.38 12.81 -7.37
CA TRP A 439 -8.98 13.66 -8.48
C TRP A 439 -8.51 12.85 -9.72
N ILE A 440 -7.72 11.79 -9.51
CA ILE A 440 -7.23 10.94 -10.62
C ILE A 440 -8.38 10.28 -11.37
N GLU A 441 -9.42 9.81 -10.66
CA GLU A 441 -10.56 9.11 -11.28
C GLU A 441 -11.57 10.04 -11.94
N THR A 442 -11.65 11.29 -11.48
CA THR A 442 -12.77 12.18 -11.87
C THR A 442 -12.38 13.38 -12.71
N GLU A 443 -11.12 13.81 -12.67
CA GLU A 443 -10.69 15.08 -13.26
C GLU A 443 -9.40 15.00 -14.07
N TRP A 444 -8.55 14.00 -13.79
CA TRP A 444 -7.26 13.90 -14.47
C TRP A 444 -7.40 13.24 -15.84
N ASP A 445 -7.07 14.03 -16.89
CA ASP A 445 -6.98 13.50 -18.25
C ASP A 445 -5.59 12.88 -18.44
N ASN A 446 -5.53 11.56 -18.44
CA ASN A 446 -4.29 10.78 -18.41
C ASN A 446 -3.44 10.97 -19.69
N PRO A 447 -2.36 11.76 -19.67
CA PRO A 447 -1.52 11.96 -20.85
C PRO A 447 -0.47 10.84 -21.04
N VAL A 448 -0.41 9.87 -20.12
CA VAL A 448 0.63 8.85 -20.12
C VAL A 448 0.31 7.76 -21.14
N ALA A 449 1.23 7.55 -22.08
CA ALA A 449 1.12 6.45 -23.03
C ALA A 449 1.40 5.11 -22.34
N PRO A 450 0.76 4.01 -22.80
CA PRO A 450 1.11 2.65 -22.38
C PRO A 450 2.59 2.36 -22.56
N TYR A 451 3.18 1.62 -21.62
CA TYR A 451 4.57 1.21 -21.73
C TYR A 451 4.83 0.44 -23.04
N SER A 452 5.83 0.88 -23.79
CA SER A 452 6.23 0.31 -25.08
C SER A 452 7.68 -0.21 -25.10
N GLY A 453 8.38 -0.17 -23.95
CA GLY A 453 9.73 -0.72 -23.82
C GLY A 453 9.74 -2.25 -23.81
N ASP A 454 10.93 -2.81 -23.98
CA ASP A 454 11.11 -4.26 -23.88
C ASP A 454 10.84 -4.75 -22.45
N LEU A 455 9.97 -5.75 -22.33
CA LEU A 455 9.78 -6.45 -21.08
C LEU A 455 10.91 -7.49 -20.94
N ALA A 456 11.75 -7.34 -19.92
CA ALA A 456 12.75 -8.34 -19.63
C ALA A 456 12.07 -9.59 -19.09
N SER A 457 12.22 -10.71 -19.80
CA SER A 457 11.91 -12.03 -19.26
C SER A 457 12.98 -12.34 -18.21
N GLY A 458 12.60 -12.34 -16.94
CA GLY A 458 13.49 -12.84 -15.88
C GLY A 458 13.73 -14.34 -16.10
N GLU A 459 14.83 -14.70 -16.72
CA GLU A 459 15.34 -16.05 -16.54
C GLU A 459 15.81 -16.14 -15.08
N ALA A 460 15.13 -16.98 -14.30
CA ALA A 460 15.58 -17.30 -12.96
C ALA A 460 17.05 -17.75 -13.05
N ALA A 461 17.95 -17.05 -12.35
CA ALA A 461 19.35 -17.42 -12.33
C ALA A 461 19.44 -18.90 -11.93
N THR A 462 19.95 -19.73 -12.83
CA THR A 462 20.16 -21.15 -12.57
C THR A 462 21.09 -21.27 -11.36
N ARG A 463 20.71 -22.08 -10.39
CA ARG A 463 21.48 -22.31 -9.15
C ARG A 463 21.91 -23.77 -9.09
N GLU A 464 23.08 -24.01 -8.51
CA GLU A 464 23.58 -25.33 -8.22
C GLU A 464 23.70 -25.52 -6.71
N THR A 465 23.30 -26.69 -6.23
CA THR A 465 23.51 -27.08 -4.84
C THR A 465 24.84 -27.81 -4.74
N VAL A 466 25.78 -27.27 -3.98
CA VAL A 466 27.09 -27.85 -3.74
C VAL A 466 27.17 -28.28 -2.28
N THR A 467 27.58 -29.52 -2.04
CA THR A 467 27.85 -29.99 -0.69
C THR A 467 29.27 -29.62 -0.30
N VAL A 468 29.41 -28.84 0.76
CA VAL A 468 30.72 -28.44 1.31
C VAL A 468 30.90 -28.99 2.72
N GLU A 469 32.12 -29.25 3.12
CA GLU A 469 32.49 -29.66 4.48
C GLU A 469 33.23 -28.52 5.16
N VAL A 470 32.69 -28.04 6.27
CA VAL A 470 33.26 -26.94 7.08
C VAL A 470 33.41 -27.43 8.51
N GLY A 471 34.62 -27.52 9.00
CA GLY A 471 34.92 -27.97 10.37
C GLY A 471 34.39 -29.37 10.71
N GLY A 472 34.38 -30.29 9.73
CA GLY A 472 33.85 -31.65 9.89
C GLY A 472 32.35 -31.79 9.81
N LYS A 473 31.63 -30.69 9.49
CA LYS A 473 30.18 -30.69 9.21
C LYS A 473 29.93 -30.58 7.71
N ARG A 474 29.12 -31.47 7.19
CA ARG A 474 28.65 -31.46 5.81
C ARG A 474 27.46 -30.49 5.68
N LEU A 475 27.59 -29.50 4.80
CA LEU A 475 26.58 -28.47 4.54
C LEU A 475 26.24 -28.48 3.05
N GLU A 476 24.96 -28.32 2.73
CA GLU A 476 24.51 -28.02 1.37
C GLU A 476 24.49 -26.50 1.20
N VAL A 477 25.21 -26.00 0.20
CA VAL A 477 25.28 -24.57 -0.13
C VAL A 477 24.72 -24.38 -1.52
N VAL A 478 23.75 -23.51 -1.66
CA VAL A 478 23.17 -23.13 -2.94
C VAL A 478 23.97 -21.96 -3.50
N LEU A 479 24.61 -22.16 -4.64
CA LEU A 479 25.43 -21.16 -5.32
C LEU A 479 24.79 -20.74 -6.65
N PRO A 480 25.02 -19.50 -7.13
CA PRO A 480 24.71 -19.14 -8.51
C PRO A 480 25.45 -20.09 -9.48
N ALA A 481 24.77 -20.50 -10.55
CA ALA A 481 25.38 -21.37 -11.55
C ALA A 481 26.67 -20.75 -12.11
N GLY A 482 27.73 -21.57 -12.23
CA GLY A 482 29.04 -21.14 -12.72
C GLY A 482 30.06 -20.74 -11.64
N LEU A 483 29.69 -20.73 -10.35
CA LEU A 483 30.65 -20.61 -9.23
C LEU A 483 31.20 -21.96 -8.75
N GLY A 484 30.58 -23.05 -9.15
CA GLY A 484 31.14 -24.40 -8.94
C GLY A 484 32.35 -24.64 -9.86
N THR A 485 33.43 -25.17 -9.31
CA THR A 485 34.66 -25.46 -10.02
C THR A 485 34.40 -26.18 -11.34
N SER A 486 34.64 -25.52 -12.46
CA SER A 486 34.62 -26.12 -13.78
C SER A 486 35.75 -27.16 -13.91
N SER A 487 35.44 -28.44 -13.76
CA SER A 487 36.25 -29.48 -14.40
C SER A 487 35.92 -29.46 -15.88
N ALA A 488 36.82 -28.87 -16.65
CA ALA A 488 36.75 -28.81 -18.09
C ALA A 488 36.75 -30.22 -18.69
N THR A 489 35.68 -30.59 -19.36
CA THR A 489 35.70 -31.63 -20.39
C THR A 489 35.23 -30.96 -21.70
N PRO A 490 36.03 -30.97 -22.74
CA PRO A 490 35.68 -30.36 -24.00
C PRO A 490 34.71 -31.27 -24.75
N THR A 491 33.49 -30.84 -24.94
CA THR A 491 32.54 -31.51 -25.85
C THR A 491 32.18 -30.62 -27.03
N ALA A 492 32.30 -31.25 -28.18
CA ALA A 492 32.25 -30.74 -29.53
C ALA A 492 31.08 -29.86 -29.90
N ASN A 493 31.40 -28.84 -30.72
CA ASN A 493 30.48 -28.07 -31.56
C ASN A 493 29.42 -28.94 -32.25
N LYS A 494 28.15 -28.65 -32.01
CA LYS A 494 27.08 -28.95 -32.97
C LYS A 494 26.44 -27.65 -33.42
N THR A 495 26.77 -27.31 -34.65
CA THR A 495 26.03 -26.31 -35.45
C THR A 495 24.56 -26.67 -35.53
N SER A 496 23.69 -25.84 -35.02
CA SER A 496 22.25 -25.95 -35.29
C SER A 496 21.81 -24.89 -36.30
N ARG A 497 21.13 -25.41 -37.28
CA ARG A 497 20.56 -24.70 -38.44
C ARG A 497 19.54 -23.63 -38.04
N ARG A 498 19.64 -22.47 -38.66
CA ARG A 498 18.57 -21.50 -38.79
C ARG A 498 17.30 -22.14 -39.31
N GLY A 499 16.23 -22.05 -38.52
CA GLY A 499 14.87 -22.21 -38.97
C GLY A 499 14.12 -20.92 -38.61
N GLY A 500 13.84 -20.12 -39.60
CA GLY A 500 12.99 -18.95 -39.44
C GLY A 500 11.54 -19.38 -39.26
N SER A 501 10.85 -18.81 -38.31
CA SER A 501 9.39 -18.78 -38.25
C SER A 501 8.98 -17.40 -37.80
N GLY A 502 8.38 -16.66 -38.71
CA GLY A 502 7.79 -15.36 -38.45
C GLY A 502 6.59 -15.50 -37.51
N GLY A 503 6.72 -14.95 -36.32
CA GLY A 503 5.60 -14.73 -35.42
C GLY A 503 4.85 -13.47 -35.83
N SER A 504 3.68 -13.64 -36.45
CA SER A 504 2.76 -12.56 -36.77
C SER A 504 2.30 -11.88 -35.47
N LYS A 505 2.46 -10.55 -35.41
CA LYS A 505 1.74 -9.69 -34.47
C LYS A 505 0.24 -9.88 -34.71
N LYS A 506 -0.45 -10.62 -33.83
CA LYS A 506 -1.90 -10.58 -33.75
C LYS A 506 -2.27 -9.27 -33.05
N SER A 507 -2.85 -8.37 -33.81
CA SER A 507 -3.58 -7.21 -33.29
C SER A 507 -4.76 -7.70 -32.43
N LEU A 508 -4.84 -7.26 -31.20
CA LEU A 508 -6.02 -7.35 -30.35
C LEU A 508 -7.07 -6.36 -30.87
N ALA A 509 -7.90 -6.77 -31.81
CA ALA A 509 -9.10 -6.04 -32.19
C ALA A 509 -10.14 -7.03 -32.72
N GLY A 510 -11.29 -7.14 -32.05
CA GLY A 510 -12.55 -7.65 -32.60
C GLY A 510 -12.73 -9.16 -32.55
N GLY A 511 -12.75 -9.74 -31.37
CA GLY A 511 -13.21 -11.11 -31.15
C GLY A 511 -14.22 -11.15 -30.00
N ASP A 512 -15.07 -12.20 -29.96
CA ASP A 512 -16.03 -12.40 -28.87
C ASP A 512 -15.37 -12.71 -27.51
N ALA A 513 -14.09 -13.09 -27.51
CA ALA A 513 -13.38 -13.52 -26.34
C ALA A 513 -13.03 -12.35 -25.39
N LEU A 514 -13.51 -12.43 -24.16
CA LEU A 514 -13.04 -11.61 -23.05
C LEU A 514 -11.81 -12.28 -22.46
N VAL A 515 -10.65 -11.62 -22.60
CA VAL A 515 -9.36 -12.17 -22.16
C VAL A 515 -8.84 -11.41 -20.93
N SER A 516 -8.12 -12.11 -20.06
CA SER A 516 -7.45 -11.47 -18.93
C SER A 516 -6.34 -10.53 -19.42
N PRO A 517 -6.34 -9.24 -19.04
CA PRO A 517 -5.31 -8.29 -19.45
C PRO A 517 -3.97 -8.53 -18.75
N MET A 518 -3.99 -9.29 -17.66
CA MET A 518 -2.82 -9.54 -16.81
C MET A 518 -2.91 -10.91 -16.15
N GLN A 519 -1.83 -11.39 -15.59
CA GLN A 519 -1.86 -12.52 -14.68
C GLN A 519 -2.44 -12.07 -13.33
N GLY A 520 -3.31 -12.91 -12.72
CA GLY A 520 -3.93 -12.62 -11.43
C GLY A 520 -4.72 -13.79 -10.89
N THR A 521 -5.28 -13.63 -9.70
CA THR A 521 -6.20 -14.60 -9.09
C THR A 521 -7.62 -14.04 -9.17
N ILE A 522 -8.58 -14.87 -9.57
CA ILE A 522 -10.00 -14.49 -9.58
C ILE A 522 -10.48 -14.45 -8.13
N VAL A 523 -10.83 -13.26 -7.64
CA VAL A 523 -11.35 -13.07 -6.28
C VAL A 523 -12.87 -12.96 -6.24
N LYS A 524 -13.49 -12.66 -7.39
CA LYS A 524 -14.96 -12.62 -7.51
C LYS A 524 -15.38 -12.94 -8.93
N VAL A 525 -16.45 -13.73 -9.06
CA VAL A 525 -17.21 -13.94 -10.29
C VAL A 525 -18.53 -13.21 -10.10
N VAL A 526 -18.83 -12.23 -10.97
CA VAL A 526 -19.98 -11.33 -10.85
C VAL A 526 -21.12 -11.78 -11.76
N ALA A 527 -20.79 -12.20 -12.97
CA ALA A 527 -21.74 -12.68 -13.96
C ALA A 527 -21.71 -14.21 -14.07
N SER A 528 -22.75 -14.78 -14.63
CA SER A 528 -22.90 -16.22 -14.87
C SER A 528 -22.92 -16.55 -16.36
N ASP A 529 -22.64 -17.79 -16.71
CA ASP A 529 -22.80 -18.28 -18.09
C ASP A 529 -24.26 -18.17 -18.53
N GLY A 530 -24.51 -17.53 -19.68
CA GLY A 530 -25.85 -17.23 -20.18
C GLY A 530 -26.40 -15.85 -19.79
N ASP A 531 -25.74 -15.09 -18.95
CA ASP A 531 -26.16 -13.73 -18.59
C ASP A 531 -26.01 -12.76 -19.77
N VAL A 532 -26.96 -11.82 -19.89
CA VAL A 532 -26.88 -10.71 -20.84
C VAL A 532 -26.19 -9.53 -20.14
N VAL A 533 -25.14 -9.00 -20.74
CA VAL A 533 -24.35 -7.89 -20.23
C VAL A 533 -24.29 -6.73 -21.21
N ASN A 534 -24.14 -5.52 -20.69
CA ASN A 534 -23.83 -4.33 -21.46
C ASN A 534 -22.31 -4.08 -21.47
N GLU A 535 -21.83 -3.29 -22.43
CA GLU A 535 -20.45 -2.81 -22.41
C GLU A 535 -20.17 -2.07 -21.09
N GLY A 536 -19.07 -2.45 -20.41
CA GLY A 536 -18.67 -1.91 -19.11
C GLY A 536 -19.17 -2.68 -17.89
N ASP A 537 -20.11 -3.63 -18.04
CA ASP A 537 -20.57 -4.48 -16.93
C ASP A 537 -19.44 -5.40 -16.45
N THR A 538 -19.26 -5.51 -15.13
CA THR A 538 -18.21 -6.35 -14.54
C THR A 538 -18.56 -7.83 -14.66
N VAL A 539 -17.68 -8.62 -15.26
CA VAL A 539 -17.82 -10.07 -15.42
C VAL A 539 -17.14 -10.83 -14.29
N VAL A 540 -15.85 -10.54 -14.06
CA VAL A 540 -15.07 -11.10 -12.95
C VAL A 540 -14.21 -10.01 -12.33
N VAL A 541 -13.72 -10.23 -11.10
CA VAL A 541 -12.72 -9.37 -10.48
C VAL A 541 -11.44 -10.18 -10.28
N LEU A 542 -10.34 -9.66 -10.81
CA LEU A 542 -9.01 -10.21 -10.66
C LEU A 542 -8.28 -9.49 -9.53
N GLU A 543 -7.48 -10.21 -8.75
CA GLU A 543 -6.52 -9.62 -7.82
C GLU A 543 -5.10 -9.91 -8.32
N ALA A 544 -4.29 -8.86 -8.37
CA ALA A 544 -2.85 -8.96 -8.57
C ALA A 544 -2.15 -7.88 -7.73
N MET A 545 -1.06 -8.23 -7.07
CA MET A 545 -0.26 -7.31 -6.25
C MET A 545 -1.12 -6.56 -5.20
N LYS A 546 -2.07 -7.27 -4.57
CA LYS A 546 -3.06 -6.72 -3.60
C LYS A 546 -4.02 -5.67 -4.18
N MET A 547 -4.11 -5.56 -5.51
CA MET A 547 -5.05 -4.67 -6.18
C MET A 547 -6.14 -5.48 -6.88
N GLU A 548 -7.39 -5.13 -6.60
CA GLU A 548 -8.53 -5.69 -7.31
C GLU A 548 -8.77 -4.95 -8.62
N GLN A 549 -8.87 -5.69 -9.72
CA GLN A 549 -9.17 -5.16 -11.05
C GLN A 549 -10.45 -5.80 -11.58
N PRO A 550 -11.54 -5.05 -11.75
CA PRO A 550 -12.70 -5.55 -12.44
C PRO A 550 -12.37 -5.77 -13.93
N LEU A 551 -12.67 -6.94 -14.42
CA LEU A 551 -12.66 -7.24 -15.84
C LEU A 551 -14.08 -7.07 -16.37
N THR A 552 -14.27 -6.07 -17.23
CA THR A 552 -15.59 -5.67 -17.72
C THR A 552 -15.85 -6.18 -19.13
N ALA A 553 -17.12 -6.35 -19.46
CA ALA A 553 -17.56 -6.68 -20.80
C ALA A 553 -17.10 -5.61 -21.80
N HIS A 554 -16.44 -6.02 -22.87
CA HIS A 554 -15.92 -5.11 -23.91
C HIS A 554 -16.96 -4.76 -24.98
N LYS A 555 -18.12 -5.42 -24.94
CA LYS A 555 -19.29 -5.14 -25.76
C LYS A 555 -20.56 -5.66 -25.06
N ALA A 556 -21.74 -5.23 -25.53
CA ALA A 556 -23.01 -5.82 -25.12
C ALA A 556 -23.20 -7.21 -25.77
N GLY A 557 -23.81 -8.15 -25.07
CA GLY A 557 -24.06 -9.48 -25.56
C GLY A 557 -24.35 -10.50 -24.46
N THR A 558 -24.39 -11.78 -24.85
CA THR A 558 -24.61 -12.91 -23.92
C THR A 558 -23.29 -13.60 -23.60
N ILE A 559 -23.02 -13.78 -22.31
CA ILE A 559 -21.82 -14.49 -21.82
C ILE A 559 -21.96 -15.98 -22.14
N THR A 560 -20.91 -16.57 -22.74
CA THR A 560 -20.82 -17.99 -23.01
C THR A 560 -19.44 -18.54 -22.66
N GLY A 561 -19.39 -19.74 -22.08
CA GLY A 561 -18.15 -20.43 -21.74
C GLY A 561 -17.41 -19.82 -20.54
N LEU A 562 -18.11 -19.18 -19.60
CA LEU A 562 -17.54 -18.67 -18.36
C LEU A 562 -17.21 -19.84 -17.43
N THR A 563 -15.93 -20.21 -17.38
CA THR A 563 -15.43 -21.32 -16.52
C THR A 563 -14.60 -20.81 -15.33
N ALA A 564 -14.52 -19.51 -15.17
CA ALA A 564 -13.74 -18.87 -14.13
C ALA A 564 -14.28 -19.18 -12.73
N ALA A 565 -13.41 -19.56 -11.80
CA ALA A 565 -13.75 -19.86 -10.40
C ALA A 565 -12.94 -18.97 -9.42
N VAL A 566 -13.57 -18.61 -8.31
CA VAL A 566 -12.89 -17.88 -7.24
C VAL A 566 -11.71 -18.70 -6.71
N GLY A 567 -10.53 -18.05 -6.55
CA GLY A 567 -9.27 -18.70 -6.20
C GLY A 567 -8.45 -19.21 -7.39
N GLN A 568 -9.00 -19.21 -8.61
CA GLN A 568 -8.29 -19.64 -9.81
C GLN A 568 -7.29 -18.59 -10.26
N THR A 569 -6.05 -19.00 -10.50
CA THR A 569 -5.02 -18.14 -11.13
C THR A 569 -5.19 -18.19 -12.65
N VAL A 570 -5.18 -17.01 -13.28
CA VAL A 570 -5.22 -16.84 -14.74
C VAL A 570 -3.98 -16.10 -15.22
N THR A 571 -3.50 -16.43 -16.41
CA THR A 571 -2.37 -15.75 -17.06
C THR A 571 -2.85 -14.61 -17.96
N SER A 572 -1.99 -13.65 -18.27
CA SER A 572 -2.28 -12.61 -19.26
C SER A 572 -2.61 -13.26 -20.62
N GLY A 573 -3.70 -12.81 -21.24
CA GLY A 573 -4.22 -13.36 -22.51
C GLY A 573 -5.07 -14.62 -22.35
N ALA A 574 -5.25 -15.16 -21.15
CA ALA A 574 -6.16 -16.28 -20.91
C ALA A 574 -7.61 -15.85 -21.17
N THR A 575 -8.36 -16.65 -21.92
CA THR A 575 -9.79 -16.41 -22.16
C THR A 575 -10.58 -16.70 -20.89
N ILE A 576 -11.39 -15.74 -20.46
CA ILE A 576 -12.29 -15.84 -19.30
C ILE A 576 -13.67 -16.32 -19.73
N CYS A 577 -14.21 -15.74 -20.80
CA CYS A 577 -15.47 -16.13 -21.43
C CYS A 577 -15.52 -15.58 -22.87
N GLU A 578 -16.58 -15.90 -23.61
CA GLU A 578 -16.94 -15.22 -24.84
C GLU A 578 -18.20 -14.38 -24.61
N ILE A 579 -18.29 -13.21 -25.26
CA ILE A 579 -19.49 -12.36 -25.27
C ILE A 579 -20.02 -12.38 -26.70
N LYS A 580 -21.12 -13.06 -26.92
CA LYS A 580 -21.74 -13.22 -28.25
C LYS A 580 -22.86 -12.21 -28.43
N ASP A 581 -22.94 -11.63 -29.62
CA ASP A 581 -24.04 -10.74 -29.97
C ASP A 581 -25.37 -11.45 -29.76
N SER A 582 -26.32 -10.76 -29.14
CA SER A 582 -27.65 -11.31 -28.79
C SER A 582 -28.52 -11.49 -30.02
#